data_dcc2afc5ce4872d048b3bba3acaff50e
#
_entry.id   dcc2afc5ce4872d048b3bba3acaff50e
#
_cell.length_a   1.000
_cell.length_b   1.000
_cell.length_c   1.000
_cell.angle_alpha   90.00
_cell.angle_beta   90.00
_cell.angle_gamma   90.00
#
_symmetry.space_group_name_H-M   'P 1'
#
loop_
_entity.id
_entity.type
_entity.pdbx_description
1 polymer ?
#
loop_
_entity_poly.entity_id
_entity_poly.type
_entity_poly.pdbx_seq_one_letter_code
_entity_poly.pdbx_strand_id
1 'polypeptide(L)'
;GILCLLGDLLKGALPVYVAVGMGLVTDSWFPLIMAAPVLGHAYSLFYHGNGGKAIAVSFGVLIGLAPVQPELLLLLIILYLAGSALLIRPHTRRTRITYIFFALGAAVLLMIQRIPRQVFWGALLISAIVIHKNSIRQEFLEETTESLESL
;
A
#
# COMPACT_ATOMS: atom_id res chain seq x y z
N GLY A 1 9.00 12.80 10.24
CA GLY A 1 10.21 13.29 9.63
C GLY A 1 10.75 12.39 8.52
N ILE A 2 11.80 12.86 7.88
CA ILE A 2 12.45 12.15 6.78
C ILE A 2 12.97 10.78 7.23
N LEU A 3 13.53 10.69 8.44
CA LEU A 3 14.05 9.43 8.97
C LEU A 3 12.95 8.38 9.13
N CYS A 4 11.77 8.80 9.58
CA CYS A 4 10.62 7.88 9.69
C CYS A 4 10.18 7.40 8.32
N LEU A 5 10.13 8.30 7.34
CA LEU A 5 9.78 7.95 5.96
C LEU A 5 10.77 6.95 5.38
N LEU A 6 12.07 7.20 5.53
CA LEU A 6 13.09 6.27 5.06
C LEU A 6 13.00 4.91 5.76
N GLY A 7 12.74 4.90 7.07
CA GLY A 7 12.54 3.68 7.83
C GLY A 7 11.35 2.87 7.31
N ASP A 8 10.25 3.55 7.02
CA ASP A 8 9.04 2.89 6.49
C ASP A 8 9.29 2.33 5.08
N LEU A 9 9.98 3.06 4.24
CA LEU A 9 10.37 2.58 2.91
C LEU A 9 11.26 1.34 3.02
N LEU A 10 12.24 1.35 3.92
CA LEU A 10 13.13 0.22 4.12
C LEU A 10 12.40 -1.00 4.68
N LYS A 11 11.46 -0.81 5.59
CA LYS A 11 10.65 -1.92 6.13
C LYS A 11 9.89 -2.66 5.03
N GLY A 12 9.41 -1.93 4.04
CA GLY A 12 8.74 -2.54 2.90
C GLY A 12 9.72 -3.11 1.88
N ALA A 13 10.79 -2.37 1.56
CA ALA A 13 11.70 -2.73 0.50
C ALA A 13 12.59 -3.93 0.83
N LEU A 14 13.13 -4.01 2.04
CA LEU A 14 14.12 -5.04 2.39
C LEU A 14 13.58 -6.47 2.28
N PRO A 15 12.44 -6.83 2.90
CA PRO A 15 11.93 -8.20 2.80
C PRO A 15 11.65 -8.60 1.35
N VAL A 16 11.07 -7.69 0.57
CA VAL A 16 10.71 -7.97 -0.82
C VAL A 16 11.96 -8.08 -1.68
N TYR A 17 12.92 -7.18 -1.50
CA TYR A 17 14.18 -7.21 -2.24
C TYR A 17 14.93 -8.52 -1.99
N VAL A 18 15.02 -8.96 -0.74
CA VAL A 18 15.65 -10.22 -0.38
C VAL A 18 14.91 -11.40 -1.02
N ALA A 19 13.59 -11.42 -0.96
CA ALA A 19 12.78 -12.49 -1.55
C ALA A 19 12.96 -12.54 -3.07
N VAL A 20 13.03 -11.39 -3.73
CA VAL A 20 13.30 -11.30 -5.18
C VAL A 20 14.69 -11.90 -5.49
N GLY A 21 15.69 -11.54 -4.69
CA GLY A 21 17.05 -12.07 -4.84
C GLY A 21 17.13 -13.59 -4.66
N MET A 22 16.24 -14.16 -3.84
CA MET A 22 16.14 -15.59 -3.63
C MET A 22 15.31 -16.32 -4.69
N GLY A 23 14.75 -15.60 -5.66
CA GLY A 23 13.93 -16.21 -6.71
C GLY A 23 12.53 -16.61 -6.29
N LEU A 24 11.99 -15.98 -5.23
CA LEU A 24 10.68 -16.34 -4.67
C LEU A 24 9.49 -15.63 -5.33
N VAL A 25 9.72 -14.85 -6.38
CA VAL A 25 8.65 -14.04 -7.02
C VAL A 25 7.49 -14.90 -7.50
N THR A 26 7.77 -16.11 -7.98
CA THR A 26 6.74 -17.05 -8.44
C THR A 26 6.30 -18.05 -7.39
N ASP A 27 6.79 -17.91 -6.15
CA ASP A 27 6.41 -18.78 -5.03
C ASP A 27 5.02 -18.41 -4.53
N SER A 28 4.25 -19.41 -4.09
CA SER A 28 2.89 -19.21 -3.58
C SER A 28 2.83 -18.29 -2.35
N TRP A 29 3.92 -18.19 -1.61
CA TRP A 29 4.02 -17.35 -0.42
C TRP A 29 4.39 -15.90 -0.73
N PHE A 30 4.78 -15.59 -1.97
CA PHE A 30 5.24 -14.25 -2.32
C PHE A 30 4.19 -13.16 -2.05
N PRO A 31 2.89 -13.37 -2.33
CA PRO A 31 1.87 -12.35 -1.97
C PRO A 31 1.89 -12.01 -0.47
N LEU A 32 2.08 -12.99 0.39
CA LEU A 32 2.18 -12.77 1.83
C LEU A 32 3.45 -12.02 2.22
N ILE A 33 4.56 -12.28 1.53
CA ILE A 33 5.82 -11.56 1.73
C ILE A 33 5.64 -10.09 1.39
N MET A 34 4.93 -9.77 0.30
CA MET A 34 4.63 -8.40 -0.09
C MET A 34 3.71 -7.72 0.93
N ALA A 35 2.69 -8.43 1.39
CA ALA A 35 1.66 -7.85 2.25
C ALA A 35 2.10 -7.73 3.72
N ALA A 36 2.99 -8.59 4.19
CA ALA A 36 3.37 -8.65 5.60
C ALA A 36 3.90 -7.33 6.18
N PRO A 37 4.84 -6.61 5.52
CA PRO A 37 5.31 -5.32 6.05
C PRO A 37 4.20 -4.28 6.11
N VAL A 38 3.33 -4.26 5.10
CA VAL A 38 2.21 -3.31 5.02
C VAL A 38 1.23 -3.59 6.14
N LEU A 39 0.88 -4.86 6.35
CA LEU A 39 -0.02 -5.28 7.41
C LEU A 39 0.54 -4.94 8.79
N GLY A 40 1.81 -5.26 9.02
CA GLY A 40 2.47 -4.98 10.29
C GLY A 40 2.52 -3.49 10.60
N HIS A 41 2.79 -2.66 9.61
CA HIS A 41 2.82 -1.20 9.78
C HIS A 41 1.43 -0.63 10.04
N ALA A 42 0.44 -1.07 9.26
CA ALA A 42 -0.94 -0.57 9.36
C ALA A 42 -1.59 -0.93 10.70
N TYR A 43 -1.31 -2.11 11.23
CA TYR A 43 -1.92 -2.63 12.45
C TYR A 43 -0.86 -2.92 13.52
N SER A 44 0.06 -1.97 13.71
CA SER A 44 1.15 -2.12 14.67
C SER A 44 0.64 -2.40 16.08
N LEU A 45 1.10 -3.50 16.68
CA LEU A 45 0.75 -3.87 18.05
C LEU A 45 1.35 -2.90 19.08
N PHE A 46 2.47 -2.25 18.73
CA PHE A 46 3.13 -1.28 19.63
C PHE A 46 2.29 -0.02 19.83
N TYR A 47 1.35 0.26 18.94
CA TYR A 47 0.47 1.43 19.02
C TYR A 47 -0.99 1.02 19.20
N HIS A 48 -1.24 -0.15 19.80
CA HIS A 48 -2.58 -0.69 20.04
C HIS A 48 -3.44 -0.73 18.76
N GLY A 49 -2.82 -1.07 17.64
CA GLY A 49 -3.51 -1.11 16.36
C GLY A 49 -3.58 0.23 15.64
N ASN A 50 -3.07 1.32 16.23
CA ASN A 50 -3.06 2.65 15.63
C ASN A 50 -1.76 2.88 14.84
N GLY A 51 -1.48 2.02 13.89
CA GLY A 51 -0.34 2.19 13.00
C GLY A 51 -0.54 3.32 11.99
N GLY A 52 0.47 3.60 11.17
CA GLY A 52 0.41 4.59 10.12
C GLY A 52 -0.54 4.20 8.99
N LYS A 53 -0.64 5.04 7.97
CA LYS A 53 -1.52 4.82 6.83
C LYS A 53 -1.02 3.74 5.86
N ALA A 54 0.16 3.20 6.09
CA ALA A 54 0.80 2.16 5.29
C ALA A 54 1.16 2.57 3.86
N ILE A 55 1.07 3.86 3.53
CA ILE A 55 1.37 4.37 2.19
C ILE A 55 2.86 4.26 1.88
N ALA A 56 3.71 4.76 2.79
CA ALA A 56 5.16 4.72 2.60
C ALA A 56 5.68 3.29 2.55
N VAL A 57 5.17 2.40 3.40
CA VAL A 57 5.58 1.00 3.41
C VAL A 57 5.19 0.30 2.11
N SER A 58 3.99 0.60 1.56
CA SER A 58 3.57 0.02 0.27
C SER A 58 4.45 0.51 -0.88
N PHE A 59 4.84 1.79 -0.90
CA PHE A 59 5.84 2.28 -1.85
C PHE A 59 7.17 1.52 -1.68
N GLY A 60 7.57 1.28 -0.42
CA GLY A 60 8.78 0.51 -0.13
C GLY A 60 8.73 -0.90 -0.71
N VAL A 61 7.61 -1.61 -0.55
CA VAL A 61 7.40 -2.94 -1.13
C VAL A 61 7.61 -2.90 -2.64
N LEU A 62 7.03 -1.91 -3.32
CA LEU A 62 7.16 -1.79 -4.77
C LEU A 62 8.58 -1.39 -5.19
N ILE A 63 9.29 -0.61 -4.38
CA ILE A 63 10.70 -0.30 -4.60
C ILE A 63 11.53 -1.58 -4.54
N GLY A 64 11.29 -2.43 -3.54
CA GLY A 64 11.96 -3.73 -3.44
C GLY A 64 11.68 -4.66 -4.61
N LEU A 65 10.49 -4.53 -5.21
CA LEU A 65 10.07 -5.32 -6.36
C LEU A 65 10.56 -4.71 -7.69
N ALA A 66 10.92 -3.44 -7.72
CA ALA A 66 11.25 -2.70 -8.94
C ALA A 66 12.31 -3.38 -9.84
N PRO A 67 13.36 -4.06 -9.31
CA PRO A 67 14.34 -4.73 -10.17
C PRO A 67 13.71 -5.74 -11.15
N VAL A 68 12.58 -6.34 -10.81
CA VAL A 68 11.90 -7.32 -11.66
C VAL A 68 10.56 -6.83 -12.20
N GLN A 69 9.86 -5.98 -11.45
CA GLN A 69 8.52 -5.50 -11.81
C GLN A 69 8.37 -4.00 -11.53
N PRO A 70 9.06 -3.13 -12.30
CA PRO A 70 8.97 -1.68 -12.08
C PRO A 70 7.62 -1.07 -12.44
N GLU A 71 6.80 -1.77 -13.24
CA GLU A 71 5.53 -1.28 -13.74
C GLU A 71 4.56 -0.91 -12.62
N LEU A 72 4.52 -1.71 -11.55
CA LEU A 72 3.63 -1.45 -10.42
C LEU A 72 4.04 -0.19 -9.65
N LEU A 73 5.34 0.02 -9.47
CA LEU A 73 5.83 1.22 -8.81
C LEU A 73 5.47 2.47 -9.61
N LEU A 74 5.70 2.44 -10.92
CA LEU A 74 5.35 3.54 -11.81
C LEU A 74 3.85 3.80 -11.79
N LEU A 75 3.03 2.75 -11.82
CA LEU A 75 1.58 2.87 -11.77
C LEU A 75 1.12 3.58 -10.49
N LEU A 76 1.64 3.16 -9.34
CA LEU A 76 1.26 3.77 -8.07
C LEU A 76 1.72 5.22 -7.97
N ILE A 77 2.92 5.52 -8.42
CA ILE A 77 3.43 6.89 -8.45
C ILE A 77 2.54 7.79 -9.30
N ILE A 78 2.20 7.35 -10.50
CA ILE A 78 1.35 8.12 -11.43
C ILE A 78 -0.03 8.35 -10.82
N LEU A 79 -0.64 7.32 -10.25
CA LEU A 79 -1.96 7.43 -9.65
C LEU A 79 -1.95 8.34 -8.42
N TYR A 80 -0.93 8.25 -7.60
CA TYR A 80 -0.81 9.08 -6.40
C TYR A 80 -0.64 10.55 -6.77
N LEU A 81 0.21 10.84 -7.75
CA LEU A 81 0.42 12.21 -8.24
C LEU A 81 -0.84 12.76 -8.91
N ALA A 82 -1.54 11.94 -9.69
CA ALA A 82 -2.80 12.34 -10.31
C ALA A 82 -3.87 12.69 -9.27
N GLY A 83 -3.99 11.88 -8.22
CA GLY A 83 -4.91 12.16 -7.12
C GLY A 83 -4.56 13.45 -6.40
N SER A 84 -3.26 13.71 -6.21
CA SER A 84 -2.79 14.96 -5.60
C SER A 84 -3.07 16.16 -6.49
N ALA A 85 -2.84 16.03 -7.81
CA ALA A 85 -3.09 17.10 -8.77
C ALA A 85 -4.57 17.45 -8.88
N LEU A 86 -5.46 16.46 -8.74
CA LEU A 86 -6.90 16.65 -8.76
C LEU A 86 -7.43 17.24 -7.45
N LEU A 87 -6.56 17.42 -6.46
CA LEU A 87 -6.89 17.99 -5.15
C LEU A 87 -8.08 17.31 -4.47
N ILE A 88 -8.16 15.98 -4.60
CA ILE A 88 -9.19 15.20 -3.94
C ILE A 88 -8.98 15.28 -2.42
N ARG A 89 -9.99 15.71 -1.70
CA ARG A 89 -9.97 15.85 -0.25
C ARG A 89 -11.18 15.11 0.35
N PRO A 90 -11.09 14.57 1.58
CA PRO A 90 -9.92 14.50 2.46
C PRO A 90 -8.83 13.55 1.94
N HIS A 91 -7.65 13.60 2.54
CA HIS A 91 -6.51 12.76 2.15
C HIS A 91 -6.83 11.27 2.19
N THR A 92 -7.62 10.81 3.18
CA THR A 92 -8.02 9.41 3.28
C THR A 92 -8.85 8.95 2.08
N ARG A 93 -9.74 9.82 1.59
CA ARG A 93 -10.54 9.54 0.39
C ARG A 93 -9.65 9.43 -0.85
N ARG A 94 -8.70 10.35 -0.98
CA ARG A 94 -7.73 10.33 -2.08
C ARG A 94 -6.94 9.02 -2.09
N THR A 95 -6.47 8.60 -0.92
CA THR A 95 -5.71 7.35 -0.78
C THR A 95 -6.55 6.14 -1.18
N ARG A 96 -7.81 6.05 -0.72
CA ARG A 96 -8.68 4.94 -1.08
C ARG A 96 -8.90 4.85 -2.58
N ILE A 97 -9.20 5.98 -3.22
CA ILE A 97 -9.40 6.03 -4.68
C ILE A 97 -8.13 5.61 -5.41
N THR A 98 -6.98 6.10 -4.98
CA THR A 98 -5.68 5.75 -5.57
C THR A 98 -5.46 4.25 -5.54
N TYR A 99 -5.69 3.60 -4.41
CA TYR A 99 -5.45 2.16 -4.28
C TYR A 99 -6.50 1.31 -4.98
N ILE A 100 -7.73 1.80 -5.12
CA ILE A 100 -8.73 1.12 -5.96
C ILE A 100 -8.26 1.09 -7.42
N PHE A 101 -7.82 2.24 -7.94
CA PHE A 101 -7.29 2.30 -9.31
C PHE A 101 -5.99 1.51 -9.46
N PHE A 102 -5.16 1.48 -8.43
CA PHE A 102 -3.95 0.65 -8.43
C PHE A 102 -4.29 -0.83 -8.56
N ALA A 103 -5.27 -1.33 -7.82
CA ALA A 103 -5.71 -2.72 -7.92
C ALA A 103 -6.27 -3.03 -9.30
N LEU A 104 -7.06 -2.12 -9.89
CA LEU A 104 -7.58 -2.28 -11.25
C LEU A 104 -6.45 -2.29 -12.29
N GLY A 105 -5.48 -1.40 -12.13
CA GLY A 105 -4.31 -1.35 -13.00
C GLY A 105 -3.47 -2.62 -12.91
N ALA A 106 -3.30 -3.16 -11.70
CA ALA A 106 -2.61 -4.43 -11.51
C ALA A 106 -3.35 -5.58 -12.21
N ALA A 107 -4.68 -5.58 -12.16
CA ALA A 107 -5.48 -6.58 -12.88
C ALA A 107 -5.27 -6.48 -14.39
N VAL A 108 -5.21 -5.27 -14.93
CA VAL A 108 -4.92 -5.06 -16.37
C VAL A 108 -3.52 -5.57 -16.70
N LEU A 109 -2.52 -5.27 -15.89
CA LEU A 109 -1.16 -5.76 -16.09
C LEU A 109 -1.09 -7.29 -16.07
N LEU A 110 -1.87 -7.92 -15.19
CA LEU A 110 -1.97 -9.39 -15.17
C LEU A 110 -2.61 -9.92 -16.47
N MET A 111 -3.67 -9.28 -16.94
CA MET A 111 -4.35 -9.69 -18.17
C MET A 111 -3.45 -9.60 -19.39
N ILE A 112 -2.60 -8.60 -19.48
CA ILE A 112 -1.63 -8.46 -20.58
C ILE A 112 -0.33 -9.21 -20.32
N GLN A 113 -0.28 -10.01 -19.24
CA GLN A 113 0.84 -10.87 -18.87
C GLN A 113 2.14 -10.11 -18.60
N ARG A 114 2.02 -8.88 -18.06
CA ARG A 114 3.19 -8.08 -17.66
C ARG A 114 3.68 -8.42 -16.26
N ILE A 115 2.80 -8.94 -15.39
CA ILE A 115 3.16 -9.32 -14.03
C ILE A 115 2.73 -10.77 -13.75
N PRO A 116 3.47 -11.50 -12.88
CA PRO A 116 3.06 -12.83 -12.46
C PRO A 116 1.80 -12.75 -11.56
N ARG A 117 1.07 -13.87 -11.51
CA ARG A 117 -0.13 -13.98 -10.67
C ARG A 117 0.17 -13.69 -9.21
N GLN A 118 1.32 -14.14 -8.69
CA GLN A 118 1.72 -13.93 -7.31
C GLN A 118 1.88 -12.45 -7.00
N VAL A 119 2.49 -11.69 -7.90
CA VAL A 119 2.66 -10.24 -7.74
C VAL A 119 1.31 -9.53 -7.76
N PHE A 120 0.39 -9.96 -8.62
CA PHE A 120 -0.97 -9.42 -8.66
C PHE A 120 -1.70 -9.64 -7.32
N TRP A 121 -1.65 -10.85 -6.76
CA TRP A 121 -2.29 -11.13 -5.47
C TRP A 121 -1.67 -10.31 -4.35
N GLY A 122 -0.35 -10.12 -4.38
CA GLY A 122 0.34 -9.25 -3.43
C GLY A 122 -0.13 -7.80 -3.53
N ALA A 123 -0.24 -7.27 -4.75
CA ALA A 123 -0.75 -5.91 -4.97
C ALA A 123 -2.19 -5.77 -4.50
N LEU A 124 -3.02 -6.77 -4.73
CA LEU A 124 -4.41 -6.78 -4.29
C LEU A 124 -4.52 -6.78 -2.76
N LEU A 125 -3.71 -7.59 -2.07
CA LEU A 125 -3.66 -7.62 -0.62
C LEU A 125 -3.22 -6.28 -0.04
N ILE A 126 -2.18 -5.67 -0.60
CA ILE A 126 -1.69 -4.35 -0.18
C ILE A 126 -2.81 -3.32 -0.33
N SER A 127 -3.47 -3.30 -1.48
CA SER A 127 -4.58 -2.38 -1.73
C SER A 127 -5.71 -2.56 -0.72
N ALA A 128 -6.09 -3.80 -0.44
CA ALA A 128 -7.14 -4.10 0.53
C ALA A 128 -6.78 -3.61 1.94
N ILE A 129 -5.53 -3.83 2.37
CA ILE A 129 -5.05 -3.37 3.68
C ILE A 129 -5.10 -1.86 3.79
N VAL A 130 -4.57 -1.14 2.80
CA VAL A 130 -4.52 0.32 2.81
C VAL A 130 -5.92 0.91 2.77
N ILE A 131 -6.80 0.38 1.92
CA ILE A 131 -8.19 0.85 1.80
C ILE A 131 -8.93 0.63 3.12
N HIS A 132 -8.80 -0.54 3.73
CA HIS A 132 -9.46 -0.86 4.98
C HIS A 132 -8.99 0.05 6.11
N LYS A 133 -7.67 0.25 6.22
CA LYS A 133 -7.10 1.11 7.26
C LYS A 133 -7.56 2.56 7.13
N ASN A 134 -7.60 3.08 5.91
CA ASN A 134 -8.05 4.45 5.68
C ASN A 134 -9.56 4.61 5.85
N SER A 135 -10.35 3.57 5.57
CA SER A 135 -11.80 3.58 5.82
C SER A 135 -12.11 3.65 7.31
N ILE A 136 -11.44 2.82 8.14
CA ILE A 136 -11.59 2.85 9.59
C ILE A 136 -11.21 4.23 10.14
N ARG A 137 -10.11 4.80 9.65
CA ARG A 137 -9.65 6.11 10.10
C ARG A 137 -10.66 7.20 9.77
N GLN A 138 -11.30 7.14 8.60
CA GLN A 138 -12.33 8.10 8.22
C GLN A 138 -13.55 7.99 9.12
N GLU A 139 -14.04 6.79 9.37
CA GLU A 139 -15.17 6.56 10.28
C GLU A 139 -14.90 7.11 11.68
N PHE A 140 -13.71 6.85 12.21
CA PHE A 140 -13.30 7.36 13.50
C PHE A 140 -13.34 8.88 13.56
N LEU A 141 -12.83 9.56 12.53
CA LEU A 141 -12.83 11.02 12.45
C LEU A 141 -14.25 11.58 12.37
N GLU A 142 -15.13 10.95 11.60
CA GLU A 142 -16.53 11.36 11.47
C GLU A 142 -17.26 11.22 12.80
N GLU A 143 -17.11 10.11 13.51
CA GLU A 143 -17.71 9.91 14.84
C GLU A 143 -17.23 10.94 15.84
N THR A 144 -15.94 11.26 15.83
CA THR A 144 -15.37 12.26 16.72
C THR A 144 -15.96 13.63 16.44
N THR A 145 -16.10 14.01 15.17
CA THR A 145 -16.68 15.29 14.77
C THR A 145 -18.15 15.40 15.20
N GLU A 146 -18.96 14.36 14.98
CA GLU A 146 -20.35 14.32 15.41
C GLU A 146 -20.46 14.44 16.92
N SER A 147 -19.60 13.76 17.67
CA SER A 147 -19.57 13.83 19.12
C SER A 147 -19.27 15.24 19.62
N LEU A 148 -18.34 15.95 18.97
CA LEU A 148 -18.03 17.34 19.31
C LEU A 148 -19.17 18.29 18.96
N GLU A 149 -19.84 18.07 17.82
CA GLU A 149 -20.97 18.91 17.41
C GLU A 149 -22.18 18.76 18.34
N SER A 150 -22.35 17.58 18.93
CA SER A 150 -23.46 17.33 19.86
C SER A 150 -23.29 17.97 21.24
N LEU A 151 -22.11 18.48 21.56
CA LEU A 151 -21.85 19.22 22.80
C LEU A 151 -22.29 20.68 22.67
#